data_ef508eeedb42b2de757d5d3b7f07f24b
#
_entry.id   ef508eeedb42b2de757d5d3b7f07f24b
#
_cell.length_a   1.000
_cell.length_b   1.000
_cell.length_c   1.000
_cell.angle_alpha   90.00
_cell.angle_beta   90.00
_cell.angle_gamma   90.00
#
_symmetry.space_group_name_H-M   'P 1'
#
loop_
_entity.id
_entity.type
_entity.pdbx_description
1 polymer ?
#
loop_
_entity_poly.entity_id
_entity_poly.type
_entity_poly.pdbx_seq_one_letter_code
_entity_poly.pdbx_strand_id
1 'polypeptide(L)'
;MFFYIYDMTKLDEILTANNFSNHDLVEMMPVNLNHKMVQKARLGKKPVPKHTQDLILQAFNKRLLQSAAEVEGKVAKQYKRVDLFESGEL
;
A
#
# COMPACT_ATOMS: atom_id res chain seq x y z
N MET A 1 -28.72 -6.70 8.19
CA MET A 1 -28.09 -6.54 7.89
C MET A 1 -27.24 -6.83 8.14
N PHE A 2 -26.69 -6.91 8.19
CA PHE A 2 -25.80 -6.87 8.26
C PHE A 2 -25.02 -6.96 7.82
N PHE A 3 -24.54 -7.08 7.91
CA PHE A 3 -23.69 -7.06 7.32
C PHE A 3 -22.66 -7.35 7.94
N TYR A 4 -22.03 -7.67 7.33
CA TYR A 4 -20.98 -8.04 7.78
C TYR A 4 -19.97 -7.12 7.51
N ILE A 5 -19.10 -6.96 8.31
CA ILE A 5 -18.19 -6.10 8.10
C ILE A 5 -16.98 -6.75 8.04
N TYR A 6 -16.17 -6.51 7.09
CA TYR A 6 -14.94 -7.08 7.19
C TYR A 6 -14.01 -5.96 7.43
N ASP A 7 -13.03 -6.16 8.30
CA ASP A 7 -12.09 -5.15 8.63
C ASP A 7 -11.09 -4.95 7.53
N MET A 8 -10.97 -3.74 7.05
CA MET A 8 -9.95 -3.42 6.08
C MET A 8 -8.62 -3.28 6.81
N THR A 9 -7.55 -3.77 6.20
CA THR A 9 -6.23 -3.53 6.77
C THR A 9 -5.91 -2.06 6.59
N LYS A 10 -4.96 -1.59 7.36
CA LYS A 10 -4.53 -0.21 7.25
C LYS A 10 -3.98 0.06 5.85
N LEU A 11 -3.24 -0.90 5.30
CA LEU A 11 -2.73 -0.79 3.95
C LEU A 11 -3.87 -0.60 2.94
N ASP A 12 -4.90 -1.44 3.05
CA ASP A 12 -6.02 -1.37 2.13
C ASP A 12 -6.74 -0.04 2.23
N GLU A 13 -6.93 0.45 3.45
CA GLU A 13 -7.57 1.75 3.65
C GLU A 13 -6.78 2.87 3.00
N ILE A 14 -5.48 2.87 3.19
CA ILE A 14 -4.64 3.93 2.66
C ILE A 14 -4.55 3.87 1.14
N LEU A 15 -4.43 2.68 0.57
CA LEU A 15 -4.40 2.55 -0.88
C LEU A 15 -5.72 3.02 -1.48
N THR A 16 -6.82 2.61 -0.88
CA THR A 16 -8.13 3.00 -1.37
C THR A 16 -8.33 4.51 -1.26
N ALA A 17 -7.92 5.09 -0.14
CA ALA A 17 -8.06 6.53 0.06
C ALA A 17 -7.26 7.34 -0.95
N ASN A 18 -6.14 6.78 -1.43
CA ASN A 18 -5.33 7.44 -2.43
C ASN A 18 -5.71 7.03 -3.85
N ASN A 19 -6.71 6.16 -3.96
CA ASN A 19 -7.17 5.68 -5.24
C ASN A 19 -6.07 4.91 -5.99
N PHE A 20 -5.26 4.18 -5.26
CA PHE A 20 -4.20 3.36 -5.84
C PHE A 20 -4.67 1.92 -5.94
N SER A 21 -4.51 1.33 -7.11
CA SER A 21 -4.85 -0.06 -7.32
C SER A 21 -3.61 -0.92 -7.12
N ASN A 22 -3.80 -2.22 -7.13
CA ASN A 22 -2.66 -3.13 -7.05
C ASN A 22 -1.73 -2.89 -8.24
N HIS A 23 -2.32 -2.66 -9.40
CA HIS A 23 -1.54 -2.39 -10.61
C HIS A 23 -0.63 -1.18 -10.45
N ASP A 24 -1.13 -0.14 -9.79
CA ASP A 24 -0.33 1.07 -9.58
C ASP A 24 0.95 0.78 -8.83
N LEU A 25 0.87 -0.08 -7.83
CA LEU A 25 2.06 -0.42 -7.07
C LEU A 25 2.99 -1.35 -7.85
N VAL A 26 2.41 -2.33 -8.53
CA VAL A 26 3.22 -3.26 -9.31
C VAL A 26 3.97 -2.53 -10.41
N GLU A 27 3.32 -1.53 -11.01
CA GLU A 27 3.94 -0.76 -12.05
C GLU A 27 5.18 -0.01 -11.58
N MET A 28 5.21 0.37 -10.32
CA MET A 28 6.36 1.07 -9.77
C MET A 28 7.55 0.14 -9.57
N MET A 29 7.29 -1.14 -9.31
CA MET A 29 8.36 -2.10 -9.05
C MET A 29 8.01 -3.46 -9.67
N PRO A 30 7.92 -3.53 -10.99
CA PRO A 30 7.40 -4.73 -11.66
C PRO A 30 8.26 -5.98 -11.49
N VAL A 31 9.53 -5.80 -11.21
CA VAL A 31 10.42 -6.94 -11.01
C VAL A 31 10.27 -7.52 -9.62
N ASN A 32 9.91 -6.68 -8.67
CA ASN A 32 9.87 -7.08 -7.26
C ASN A 32 8.49 -7.39 -6.74
N LEU A 33 7.45 -6.78 -7.31
CA LEU A 33 6.08 -6.97 -6.84
C LEU A 33 5.22 -7.57 -7.92
N ASN A 34 4.21 -8.31 -7.51
CA ASN A 34 3.19 -8.76 -8.44
C ASN A 34 1.83 -8.57 -7.77
N HIS A 35 0.77 -8.70 -8.56
CA HIS A 35 -0.57 -8.45 -8.05
C HIS A 35 -0.94 -9.34 -6.88
N LYS A 36 -0.50 -10.59 -6.92
CA LYS A 36 -0.83 -11.52 -5.86
C LYS A 36 -0.22 -11.10 -4.53
N MET A 37 1.03 -10.63 -4.55
CA MET A 37 1.70 -10.17 -3.33
C MET A 37 0.97 -8.99 -2.72
N VAL A 38 0.60 -8.03 -3.56
CA VAL A 38 -0.09 -6.83 -3.07
C VAL A 38 -1.48 -7.20 -2.55
N GLN A 39 -2.17 -8.08 -3.27
CA GLN A 39 -3.50 -8.48 -2.85
C GLN A 39 -3.48 -9.22 -1.51
N LYS A 40 -2.51 -10.10 -1.31
CA LYS A 40 -2.40 -10.79 -0.04
C LYS A 40 -2.14 -9.83 1.10
N ALA A 41 -1.30 -8.83 0.85
CA ALA A 41 -0.99 -7.84 1.87
C ALA A 41 -2.23 -7.02 2.22
N ARG A 42 -3.02 -6.69 1.22
CA ARG A 42 -4.23 -5.90 1.45
C ARG A 42 -5.29 -6.68 2.22
N LEU A 43 -5.36 -7.99 1.97
CA LEU A 43 -6.35 -8.81 2.67
C LEU A 43 -5.97 -9.05 4.13
N GLY A 44 -4.68 -9.11 4.40
CA GLY A 44 -4.23 -9.24 5.78
C GLY A 44 -4.54 -10.54 6.48
N LYS A 45 -4.81 -11.61 5.73
CA LYS A 45 -5.11 -12.88 6.34
C LYS A 45 -3.90 -13.52 6.97
N LYS A 46 -2.73 -13.21 6.48
CA LYS A 46 -1.49 -13.70 7.03
C LYS A 46 -0.55 -12.53 7.21
N PRO A 47 0.39 -12.63 8.14
CA PRO A 47 1.36 -11.56 8.33
C PRO A 47 2.16 -11.34 7.06
N VAL A 48 2.43 -10.11 6.74
CA VAL A 48 3.22 -9.78 5.56
C VAL A 48 4.68 -9.78 5.96
N PRO A 49 5.53 -10.53 5.25
CA PRO A 49 6.96 -10.54 5.58
C PRO A 49 7.55 -9.13 5.50
N LYS A 50 8.50 -8.86 6.37
CA LYS A 50 9.10 -7.56 6.43
C LYS A 50 9.66 -7.10 5.09
N HIS A 51 10.30 -8.01 4.38
CA HIS A 51 10.85 -7.70 3.07
C HIS A 51 9.75 -7.22 2.11
N THR A 52 8.61 -7.91 2.12
CA THR A 52 7.49 -7.52 1.27
C THR A 52 6.90 -6.19 1.72
N GLN A 53 6.85 -5.95 3.02
CA GLN A 53 6.38 -4.67 3.53
C GLN A 53 7.24 -3.54 2.99
N ASP A 54 8.56 -3.74 2.97
CA ASP A 54 9.48 -2.72 2.48
C ASP A 54 9.28 -2.46 0.99
N LEU A 55 9.06 -3.52 0.22
CA LEU A 55 8.85 -3.37 -1.22
C LEU A 55 7.55 -2.59 -1.50
N ILE A 56 6.50 -2.93 -0.78
CA ILE A 56 5.22 -2.24 -0.95
C ILE A 56 5.35 -0.78 -0.54
N LEU A 57 6.07 -0.52 0.54
CA LEU A 57 6.28 0.85 1.01
C LEU A 57 7.05 1.65 -0.04
N GLN A 58 8.10 1.08 -0.61
CA GLN A 58 8.85 1.77 -1.63
C GLN A 58 7.99 2.08 -2.85
N ALA A 59 7.20 1.12 -3.29
CA ALA A 59 6.33 1.32 -4.44
C ALA A 59 5.30 2.42 -4.15
N PHE A 60 4.74 2.39 -2.96
CA PHE A 60 3.73 3.36 -2.56
C PHE A 60 4.31 4.77 -2.54
N ASN A 61 5.48 4.93 -1.93
CA ASN A 61 6.10 6.25 -1.88
C ASN A 61 6.50 6.76 -3.26
N LYS A 62 6.96 5.85 -4.13
CA LYS A 62 7.27 6.22 -5.50
C LYS A 62 6.02 6.71 -6.24
N ARG A 63 4.92 6.01 -6.04
CA ARG A 63 3.68 6.38 -6.71
C ARG A 63 3.15 7.72 -6.20
N LEU A 64 3.34 7.97 -4.91
CA LEU A 64 2.96 9.27 -4.33
C LEU A 64 3.75 10.41 -4.95
N LEU A 65 5.06 10.21 -5.11
CA LEU A 65 5.90 11.22 -5.72
C LEU A 65 5.49 11.48 -7.16
N GLN A 66 5.13 10.42 -7.87
CA GLN A 66 4.68 10.57 -9.25
C GLN A 66 3.39 11.39 -9.32
N SER A 67 2.46 11.10 -8.43
CA SER A 67 1.20 11.86 -8.38
C SER A 67 1.44 13.31 -8.03
N ALA A 68 2.31 13.56 -7.07
CA ALA A 68 2.58 14.93 -6.67
C ALA A 68 3.24 15.73 -7.78
N ALA A 69 4.07 15.06 -8.57
CA ALA A 69 4.74 15.73 -9.67
C ALA A 69 3.76 16.17 -10.76
N GLU A 70 2.59 15.52 -10.81
CA GLU A 70 1.59 15.86 -11.81
C GLU A 70 0.66 16.98 -11.37
N VAL A 71 0.76 17.39 -10.11
CA VAL A 71 -0.11 18.42 -9.57
C VAL A 71 0.75 19.54 -9.02
N GLU A 72 0.73 20.65 -9.71
CA GLU A 72 1.54 21.76 -9.32
C GLU A 72 1.23 22.22 -7.91
N GLY A 73 2.25 22.44 -7.12
CA GLY A 73 2.06 22.90 -5.76
C GLY A 73 1.77 21.84 -4.72
N LYS A 74 1.61 20.60 -5.17
CA LYS A 74 1.32 19.54 -4.22
C LYS A 74 2.61 19.01 -3.61
N VAL A 75 2.57 18.76 -2.31
CA VAL A 75 3.72 18.23 -1.60
C VAL A 75 3.47 16.76 -1.32
N ALA A 76 4.41 15.89 -1.70
CA ALA A 76 4.27 14.47 -1.49
C ALA A 76 4.71 14.10 -0.08
N LYS A 77 3.82 13.49 0.67
CA LYS A 77 4.15 13.01 1.99
C LYS A 77 4.77 11.63 1.83
N GLN A 78 5.87 11.39 2.50
CA GLN A 78 6.48 10.07 2.48
C GLN A 78 6.00 9.29 3.69
N TYR A 79 5.60 8.06 3.47
CA TYR A 79 5.08 7.21 4.53
C TYR A 79 6.17 6.30 5.07
N LYS A 80 5.97 5.82 6.29
CA LYS A 80 6.87 4.87 6.92
C LYS A 80 6.16 3.54 7.00
N ARG A 81 6.92 2.47 7.24
CA ARG A 81 6.33 1.16 7.31
C ARG A 81 5.20 1.08 8.32
N VAL A 82 5.36 1.71 9.47
CA VAL A 82 4.36 1.69 10.51
C VAL A 82 3.07 2.39 10.07
N ASP A 83 3.15 3.27 9.09
CA ASP A 83 1.96 3.96 8.60
C ASP A 83 1.09 3.05 7.76
N LEU A 84 1.70 2.09 7.08
CA LEU A 84 0.96 1.16 6.23
C LEU A 84 0.70 -0.17 6.91
N PHE A 85 1.61 -0.61 7.77
CA PHE A 85 1.51 -1.91 8.40
C PHE A 85 1.58 -1.73 9.89
N GLU A 86 0.38 -1.74 10.52
CA GLU A 86 0.39 -1.51 11.83
C GLU A 86 0.99 -2.41 12.72
N SER A 87 1.37 -3.32 12.50
CA SER A 87 1.86 -4.12 13.32
C SER A 87 2.75 -4.19 13.84
N GLY A 88 2.98 -3.84 13.51
CA GLY A 88 3.71 -3.92 14.15
C GLY A 88 3.85 -4.87 15.07
N GLU A 89 3.42 -5.13 15.46
CA GLU A 89 3.58 -5.81 16.30
C GLU A 89 3.82 -6.82 16.17
N LEU A 90 4.06 -7.22 16.00
CA LEU A 90 4.46 -8.13 16.00
C LEU A 90 4.98 -8.49 15.96
#